data_b79760a9354e64aeec841618346f12af
#
_entry.id   b79760a9354e64aeec841618346f12af
#
_cell.length_a   1.000
_cell.length_b   1.000
_cell.length_c   1.000
_cell.angle_alpha   90.00
_cell.angle_beta   90.00
_cell.angle_gamma   90.00
#
_symmetry.space_group_name_H-M   'P 1'
#
loop_
_entity.id
_entity.type
_entity.pdbx_description
1 polymer ?
#
loop_
_entity_poly.entity_id
_entity_poly.type
_entity_poly.pdbx_seq_one_letter_code
_entity_poly.pdbx_strand_id
1 'polypeptide(L)'
;MRTTVIAVGLAALSAVAQAGDKLVLDGSTTVGPIAKAFAEYLMRQSPGVNITVSESGSGNGAKALLNGTCAIANLSRHLKDSEKQAMAEKGVKPVAHDVAYDALPVIVHPSNKVKGLTVEQIRDIYTSKVSN
;
A
#
# COMPACT_ATOMS: atom_id res chain seq x y z
N MET A 1 21.13 -37.52 -61.81
CA MET A 1 20.18 -36.55 -61.22
C MET A 1 20.45 -36.51 -59.74
N ARG A 2 21.01 -35.40 -59.26
CA ARG A 2 21.33 -35.20 -57.83
C ARG A 2 20.31 -34.22 -57.27
N THR A 3 19.42 -34.74 -56.42
CA THR A 3 18.40 -33.94 -55.76
C THR A 3 18.99 -33.28 -54.51
N THR A 4 19.16 -31.95 -54.54
CA THR A 4 19.62 -31.16 -53.41
C THR A 4 18.39 -30.81 -52.55
N VAL A 5 18.35 -31.33 -51.31
CA VAL A 5 17.33 -30.98 -50.32
C VAL A 5 17.83 -29.77 -49.57
N ILE A 6 17.17 -28.62 -49.76
CA ILE A 6 17.44 -27.37 -48.99
C ILE A 6 16.58 -27.48 -47.72
N ALA A 7 17.24 -27.69 -46.56
CA ALA A 7 16.61 -27.58 -45.23
C ALA A 7 16.48 -26.11 -44.84
N VAL A 8 15.28 -25.55 -44.88
CA VAL A 8 14.98 -24.23 -44.35
C VAL A 8 14.85 -24.38 -42.86
N GLY A 9 15.87 -23.96 -42.11
CA GLY A 9 15.87 -23.86 -40.68
C GLY A 9 14.99 -22.69 -40.21
N LEU A 10 13.81 -22.97 -39.69
CA LEU A 10 12.93 -22.00 -39.07
C LEU A 10 13.50 -21.66 -37.68
N ALA A 11 14.31 -20.58 -37.59
CA ALA A 11 14.75 -20.05 -36.32
C ALA A 11 13.55 -19.36 -35.63
N ALA A 12 12.88 -20.08 -34.71
CA ALA A 12 11.89 -19.52 -33.81
C ALA A 12 12.63 -18.57 -32.85
N LEU A 13 12.59 -17.28 -33.11
CA LEU A 13 12.93 -16.25 -32.12
C LEU A 13 11.86 -16.32 -31.02
N SER A 14 12.17 -17.06 -29.96
CA SER A 14 11.42 -16.98 -28.72
C SER A 14 11.67 -15.59 -28.12
N ALA A 15 10.78 -14.65 -28.38
CA ALA A 15 10.71 -13.41 -27.61
C ALA A 15 10.39 -13.81 -26.17
N VAL A 16 11.41 -13.89 -25.34
CA VAL A 16 11.24 -13.94 -23.89
C VAL A 16 10.63 -12.60 -23.49
N ALA A 17 9.31 -12.57 -23.36
CA ALA A 17 8.64 -11.47 -22.71
C ALA A 17 9.21 -11.39 -21.29
N GLN A 18 10.12 -10.46 -21.05
CA GLN A 18 10.52 -10.09 -19.70
C GLN A 18 9.26 -9.57 -19.02
N ALA A 19 8.61 -10.42 -18.24
CA ALA A 19 7.61 -9.98 -17.29
C ALA A 19 8.35 -9.05 -16.32
N GLY A 20 8.17 -7.74 -16.49
CA GLY A 20 8.76 -6.75 -15.61
C GLY A 20 8.31 -7.06 -14.17
N ASP A 21 9.17 -6.81 -13.20
CA ASP A 21 8.92 -7.05 -11.79
C ASP A 21 7.60 -6.38 -11.39
N LYS A 22 6.62 -7.20 -11.02
CA LYS A 22 5.31 -6.72 -10.58
C LYS A 22 5.37 -6.39 -9.10
N LEU A 23 5.27 -5.10 -8.77
CA LEU A 23 5.19 -4.62 -7.41
C LEU A 23 3.73 -4.37 -7.01
N VAL A 24 3.25 -5.09 -6.00
CA VAL A 24 1.89 -4.94 -5.48
C VAL A 24 1.93 -4.17 -4.17
N LEU A 25 1.18 -3.06 -4.13
CA LEU A 25 0.92 -2.27 -2.94
C LEU A 25 -0.54 -2.46 -2.54
N ASP A 26 -0.82 -2.64 -1.25
CA ASP A 26 -2.19 -2.74 -0.75
C ASP A 26 -2.35 -2.08 0.61
N GLY A 27 -3.54 -1.59 0.91
CA GLY A 27 -3.89 -1.12 2.25
C GLY A 27 -4.72 0.15 2.31
N SER A 28 -4.24 1.13 3.06
CA SER A 28 -4.97 2.35 3.45
C SER A 28 -5.52 3.14 2.27
N THR A 29 -6.80 3.49 2.32
CA THR A 29 -7.46 4.43 1.40
C THR A 29 -6.94 5.87 1.58
N THR A 30 -6.47 6.24 2.77
CA THR A 30 -5.85 7.56 3.04
C THR A 30 -4.50 7.69 2.34
N VAL A 31 -3.68 6.62 2.36
CA VAL A 31 -2.35 6.60 1.73
C VAL A 31 -2.44 6.30 0.23
N GLY A 32 -3.51 5.64 -0.20
CA GLY A 32 -3.71 5.19 -1.58
C GLY A 32 -3.43 6.25 -2.65
N PRO A 33 -4.00 7.47 -2.58
CA PRO A 33 -3.73 8.53 -3.55
C PRO A 33 -2.25 8.90 -3.66
N ILE A 34 -1.54 8.95 -2.52
CA ILE A 34 -0.09 9.23 -2.49
C ILE A 34 0.68 8.08 -3.14
N ALA A 35 0.34 6.84 -2.76
CA ALA A 35 0.97 5.65 -3.32
C ALA A 35 0.76 5.53 -4.83
N LYS A 36 -0.44 5.86 -5.33
CA LYS A 36 -0.73 5.91 -6.77
C LYS A 36 0.11 6.95 -7.50
N ALA A 37 0.23 8.16 -6.95
CA ALA A 37 1.06 9.21 -7.54
C ALA A 37 2.54 8.80 -7.60
N PHE A 38 3.08 8.16 -6.55
CA PHE A 38 4.44 7.63 -6.55
C PHE A 38 4.62 6.48 -7.55
N ALA A 39 3.63 5.57 -7.63
CA ALA A 39 3.65 4.46 -8.58
C ALA A 39 3.66 4.96 -10.03
N GLU A 40 2.80 5.92 -10.37
CA GLU A 40 2.75 6.53 -11.69
C GLU A 40 4.05 7.26 -12.04
N TYR A 41 4.61 8.00 -11.07
CA TYR A 41 5.89 8.67 -11.26
C TYR A 41 7.01 7.66 -11.55
N LEU A 42 7.12 6.61 -10.74
CA LEU A 42 8.17 5.60 -10.89
C LEU A 42 8.02 4.82 -12.21
N MET A 43 6.80 4.43 -12.59
CA MET A 43 6.55 3.74 -13.86
C MET A 43 6.90 4.60 -15.08
N ARG A 44 6.75 5.94 -14.99
CA ARG A 44 7.20 6.85 -16.04
C ARG A 44 8.72 6.96 -16.12
N GLN A 45 9.42 6.91 -15.00
CA GLN A 45 10.90 7.01 -14.94
C GLN A 45 11.59 5.68 -15.28
N SER A 46 10.93 4.57 -15.05
CA SER A 46 11.51 3.23 -15.18
C SER A 46 10.60 2.34 -16.04
N PRO A 47 10.69 2.43 -17.37
CA PRO A 47 9.95 1.55 -18.27
C PRO A 47 10.23 0.08 -17.96
N GLY A 48 9.20 -0.74 -17.78
CA GLY A 48 9.31 -2.16 -17.42
C GLY A 48 8.95 -2.46 -15.96
N VAL A 49 8.91 -1.46 -15.08
CA VAL A 49 8.35 -1.62 -13.73
C VAL A 49 6.82 -1.57 -13.82
N ASN A 50 6.15 -2.57 -13.23
CA ASN A 50 4.69 -2.64 -13.18
C ASN A 50 4.23 -2.57 -11.72
N ILE A 51 3.54 -1.49 -11.36
CA ILE A 51 3.08 -1.25 -9.99
C ILE A 51 1.56 -1.26 -9.95
N THR A 52 1.00 -2.07 -9.05
CA THR A 52 -0.44 -2.10 -8.76
C THR A 52 -0.69 -1.59 -7.36
N VAL A 53 -1.62 -0.66 -7.20
CA VAL A 53 -2.01 -0.10 -5.90
C VAL A 53 -3.48 -0.42 -5.64
N SER A 54 -3.75 -1.14 -4.54
CA SER A 54 -5.07 -1.46 -4.03
C SER A 54 -5.35 -0.69 -2.74
N GLU A 55 -6.61 -0.37 -2.49
CA GLU A 55 -7.09 0.41 -1.34
C GLU A 55 -8.09 -0.42 -0.52
N SER A 56 -7.61 -1.45 0.14
CA SER A 56 -8.42 -2.40 0.92
C SER A 56 -8.57 -2.03 2.41
N GLY A 57 -7.89 -0.98 2.85
CA GLY A 57 -7.79 -0.55 4.24
C GLY A 57 -6.53 -1.06 4.95
N SER A 58 -6.04 -0.28 5.95
CA SER A 58 -4.76 -0.57 6.65
C SER A 58 -4.67 -1.97 7.24
N GLY A 59 -5.78 -2.51 7.79
CA GLY A 59 -5.78 -3.87 8.36
C GLY A 59 -5.62 -4.96 7.31
N ASN A 60 -6.21 -4.78 6.13
CA ASN A 60 -6.08 -5.72 5.02
C ASN A 60 -4.68 -5.62 4.39
N GLY A 61 -4.13 -4.42 4.26
CA GLY A 61 -2.74 -4.22 3.84
C GLY A 61 -1.74 -4.94 4.74
N ALA A 62 -1.90 -4.83 6.06
CA ALA A 62 -1.06 -5.56 7.01
C ALA A 62 -1.18 -7.09 6.85
N LYS A 63 -2.41 -7.60 6.62
CA LYS A 63 -2.63 -9.03 6.33
C LYS A 63 -2.03 -9.45 4.98
N ALA A 64 -2.16 -8.62 3.96
CA ALA A 64 -1.59 -8.88 2.64
C ALA A 64 -0.05 -8.99 2.71
N LEU A 65 0.60 -8.08 3.47
CA LEU A 65 2.04 -8.15 3.71
C LEU A 65 2.44 -9.42 4.46
N LEU A 66 1.70 -9.76 5.53
CA LEU A 66 1.90 -10.99 6.31
C LEU A 66 1.79 -12.26 5.46
N ASN A 67 0.90 -12.26 4.47
CA ASN A 67 0.65 -13.40 3.59
C ASN A 67 1.51 -13.37 2.31
N GLY A 68 2.35 -12.35 2.12
CA GLY A 68 3.19 -12.20 0.92
C GLY A 68 2.41 -11.88 -0.36
N THR A 69 1.15 -11.42 -0.25
CA THR A 69 0.32 -11.06 -1.40
C THR A 69 0.52 -9.61 -1.86
N CYS A 70 1.18 -8.78 -1.03
CA CYS A 70 1.75 -7.50 -1.44
C CYS A 70 3.19 -7.37 -0.95
N ALA A 71 3.97 -6.55 -1.62
CA ALA A 71 5.35 -6.24 -1.24
C ALA A 71 5.41 -5.01 -0.32
N ILE A 72 4.44 -4.10 -0.43
CA ILE A 72 4.35 -2.89 0.39
C ILE A 72 2.93 -2.79 0.93
N ALA A 73 2.80 -2.65 2.25
CA ALA A 73 1.53 -2.35 2.90
C ALA A 73 1.41 -0.85 3.16
N ASN A 74 0.38 -0.23 2.58
CA ASN A 74 0.04 1.15 2.85
C ASN A 74 -0.76 1.25 4.14
N LEU A 75 -0.25 1.97 5.13
CA LEU A 75 -0.90 2.08 6.43
C LEU A 75 -1.04 3.55 6.83
N SER A 76 -2.21 3.95 7.32
CA SER A 76 -2.45 5.27 7.93
C SER A 76 -2.26 5.24 9.46
N ARG A 77 -1.65 4.20 9.98
CA ARG A 77 -1.31 3.98 11.38
C ARG A 77 -0.11 3.05 11.48
N HIS A 78 0.53 3.02 12.63
CA HIS A 78 1.53 1.99 12.90
C HIS A 78 0.90 0.58 12.95
N LEU A 79 1.72 -0.45 12.70
CA LEU A 79 1.31 -1.82 12.91
C LEU A 79 0.91 -2.04 14.38
N LYS A 80 -0.19 -2.75 14.60
CA LYS A 80 -0.59 -3.20 15.93
C LYS A 80 0.40 -4.24 16.45
N ASP A 81 0.49 -4.39 17.77
CA ASP A 81 1.42 -5.35 18.35
C ASP A 81 1.07 -6.79 17.96
N SER A 82 -0.23 -7.13 17.84
CA SER A 82 -0.66 -8.43 17.32
C SER A 82 -0.26 -8.67 15.86
N GLU A 83 -0.24 -7.62 15.03
CA GLU A 83 0.21 -7.70 13.64
C GLU A 83 1.74 -7.90 13.57
N LYS A 84 2.49 -7.18 14.40
CA LYS A 84 3.96 -7.34 14.52
C LYS A 84 4.32 -8.75 14.99
N GLN A 85 3.62 -9.27 16.02
CA GLN A 85 3.84 -10.62 16.53
C GLN A 85 3.58 -11.67 15.45
N ALA A 86 2.44 -11.61 14.75
CA ALA A 86 2.12 -12.54 13.68
C ALA A 86 3.13 -12.50 12.53
N MET A 87 3.66 -11.32 12.20
CA MET A 87 4.73 -11.16 11.21
C MET A 87 6.03 -11.79 11.69
N ALA A 88 6.39 -11.59 12.95
CA ALA A 88 7.61 -12.18 13.54
C ALA A 88 7.53 -13.71 13.54
N GLU A 89 6.39 -14.31 13.89
CA GLU A 89 6.15 -15.76 13.87
C GLU A 89 6.32 -16.35 12.46
N LYS A 90 5.97 -15.59 11.40
CA LYS A 90 6.17 -15.99 10.00
C LYS A 90 7.53 -15.57 9.42
N GLY A 91 8.40 -14.96 10.20
CA GLY A 91 9.70 -14.48 9.74
C GLY A 91 9.63 -13.25 8.82
N VAL A 92 8.47 -12.58 8.73
CA VAL A 92 8.30 -11.34 7.98
C VAL A 92 8.85 -10.18 8.81
N LYS A 93 9.80 -9.44 8.26
CA LYS A 93 10.45 -8.28 8.93
C LYS A 93 10.11 -6.99 8.19
N PRO A 94 8.96 -6.35 8.48
CA PRO A 94 8.58 -5.12 7.82
C PRO A 94 9.48 -3.96 8.24
N VAL A 95 9.82 -3.10 7.29
CA VAL A 95 10.50 -1.83 7.54
C VAL A 95 9.48 -0.72 7.32
N ALA A 96 9.31 0.15 8.32
CA ALA A 96 8.39 1.28 8.23
C ALA A 96 9.09 2.49 7.61
N HIS A 97 8.39 3.14 6.68
CA HIS A 97 8.79 4.40 6.05
C HIS A 97 7.64 5.39 6.19
N ASP A 98 7.83 6.44 6.96
CA ASP A 98 6.85 7.53 7.09
C ASP A 98 6.95 8.43 5.86
N VAL A 99 5.89 8.48 5.05
CA VAL A 99 5.85 9.24 3.79
C VAL A 99 5.18 10.59 3.94
N ALA A 100 4.27 10.74 4.93
CA ALA A 100 3.57 11.98 5.25
C ALA A 100 2.91 11.89 6.63
N TYR A 101 2.59 13.05 7.20
CA TYR A 101 1.75 13.18 8.39
C TYR A 101 0.40 13.74 7.98
N ASP A 102 -0.66 13.14 8.51
CA ASP A 102 -2.03 13.61 8.34
C ASP A 102 -2.57 14.17 9.65
N ALA A 103 -3.53 15.08 9.58
CA ALA A 103 -4.17 15.68 10.74
C ALA A 103 -5.69 15.47 10.65
N LEU A 104 -6.28 15.00 11.75
CA LEU A 104 -7.71 14.85 11.90
C LEU A 104 -8.27 15.97 12.77
N PRO A 105 -8.83 17.05 12.19
CA PRO A 105 -9.41 18.15 12.95
C PRO A 105 -10.78 17.76 13.52
N VAL A 106 -11.08 18.25 14.71
CA VAL A 106 -12.44 18.24 15.27
C VAL A 106 -13.16 19.50 14.82
N ILE A 107 -14.19 19.35 14.01
CA ILE A 107 -14.99 20.45 13.46
C ILE A 107 -16.27 20.59 14.26
N VAL A 108 -16.64 21.83 14.58
CA VAL A 108 -17.88 22.18 15.26
C VAL A 108 -18.66 23.22 14.46
N HIS A 109 -19.96 23.31 14.69
CA HIS A 109 -20.80 24.31 14.02
C HIS A 109 -20.32 25.75 14.37
N PRO A 110 -20.36 26.72 13.43
CA PRO A 110 -19.87 28.10 13.67
C PRO A 110 -20.52 28.81 14.86
N SER A 111 -21.76 28.45 15.24
CA SER A 111 -22.44 29.01 16.42
C SER A 111 -21.97 28.39 17.74
N ASN A 112 -21.16 27.34 17.71
CA ASN A 112 -20.64 26.72 18.92
C ASN A 112 -19.60 27.65 19.58
N LYS A 113 -19.81 27.92 20.87
CA LYS A 113 -18.95 28.86 21.63
C LYS A 113 -17.64 28.22 22.11
N VAL A 114 -17.47 26.91 21.93
CA VAL A 114 -16.25 26.20 22.31
C VAL A 114 -15.11 26.61 21.40
N LYS A 115 -14.04 27.18 21.97
CA LYS A 115 -12.87 27.65 21.24
C LYS A 115 -11.73 26.64 21.17
N GLY A 116 -11.76 25.62 22.01
CA GLY A 116 -10.74 24.58 22.06
C GLY A 116 -11.12 23.51 23.10
N LEU A 117 -10.58 22.32 22.89
CA LEU A 117 -10.73 21.17 23.80
C LEU A 117 -9.34 20.54 24.02
N THR A 118 -9.09 20.04 25.22
CA THR A 118 -7.94 19.20 25.48
C THR A 118 -8.17 17.80 24.92
N VAL A 119 -7.11 17.02 24.76
CA VAL A 119 -7.19 15.63 24.29
C VAL A 119 -8.02 14.78 25.27
N GLU A 120 -7.89 15.03 26.57
CA GLU A 120 -8.72 14.36 27.60
C GLU A 120 -10.20 14.70 27.44
N GLN A 121 -10.54 15.96 27.21
CA GLN A 121 -11.94 16.38 26.99
C GLN A 121 -12.52 15.72 25.73
N ILE A 122 -11.75 15.68 24.65
CA ILE A 122 -12.14 14.96 23.41
C ILE A 122 -12.38 13.48 23.71
N ARG A 123 -11.44 12.82 24.40
CA ARG A 123 -11.58 11.42 24.80
C ARG A 123 -12.85 11.20 25.63
N ASP A 124 -13.12 12.05 26.62
CA ASP A 124 -14.27 11.89 27.53
C ASP A 124 -15.60 12.08 26.79
N ILE A 125 -15.65 12.96 25.79
CA ILE A 125 -16.80 13.12 24.89
C ILE A 125 -17.00 11.83 24.07
N TYR A 126 -15.98 11.34 23.39
CA TYR A 126 -16.09 10.16 22.52
C TYR A 126 -16.28 8.85 23.28
N THR A 127 -15.93 8.80 24.57
CA THR A 127 -16.19 7.65 25.44
C THR A 127 -17.50 7.77 26.23
N SER A 128 -18.32 8.78 25.91
CA SER A 128 -19.62 9.05 26.57
C SER A 128 -19.52 9.26 28.09
N LYS A 129 -18.37 9.68 28.60
CA LYS A 129 -18.22 10.07 30.02
C LYS A 129 -18.81 11.44 30.31
N VAL A 130 -18.92 12.26 29.27
CA VAL A 130 -19.57 13.57 29.30
C VAL A 130 -20.66 13.54 28.25
N SER A 131 -21.91 13.81 28.70
CA SER A 131 -23.09 14.02 27.85
C SER A 131 -23.67 15.37 28.12
N ASN A 132 -24.37 15.97 27.15
CA ASN A 132 -25.14 17.20 27.36
C ASN A 132 -26.23 16.99 28.40
#